data_b0b8a88ed528c3d8ad2c4b23b450b47f
#
_entry.id   b0b8a88ed528c3d8ad2c4b23b450b47f
#
_cell.length_a   1.000
_cell.length_b   1.000
_cell.length_c   1.000
_cell.angle_alpha   90.00
_cell.angle_beta   90.00
_cell.angle_gamma   90.00
#
_symmetry.space_group_name_H-M   'P 1'
#
loop_
_entity.id
_entity.type
_entity.pdbx_description
1 polymer ?
#
loop_
_entity_poly.entity_id
_entity_poly.type
_entity_poly.pdbx_seq_one_letter_code
_entity_poly.pdbx_strand_id
1 'polypeptide(L)'
;MELKKEQFVNLHGHSCFSLFDGFGFPQEHMDFAHGNGSKALALTDHGSMNGLSYQLLHAKQMKAEGKDFKPIFGVEAYYIDSLDEWKELKEQISLDKKRAKEIDTSDSAMVVEDEQRNDKRALSRKRHIVLLAQNQKGLENIYEMISKSYGGDYFY
;
A
#
# COMPACT_ATOMS: atom_id res chain seq x y z
N MET A 1 15.60 12.44 -29.80
CA MET A 1 16.26 12.60 -28.50
C MET A 1 16.17 11.23 -27.81
N GLU A 2 17.23 10.45 -27.85
CA GLU A 2 17.25 9.17 -27.13
C GLU A 2 17.27 9.50 -25.63
N LEU A 3 16.23 9.08 -24.92
CA LEU A 3 16.23 9.12 -23.45
C LEU A 3 17.34 8.19 -22.98
N LYS A 4 18.32 8.73 -22.29
CA LYS A 4 19.34 7.92 -21.66
C LYS A 4 18.65 6.98 -20.66
N LYS A 5 18.76 5.66 -20.85
CA LYS A 5 18.16 4.63 -19.98
C LYS A 5 18.50 4.82 -18.48
N GLU A 6 19.59 5.52 -18.18
CA GLU A 6 20.14 5.77 -16.84
C GLU A 6 19.38 6.83 -16.01
N GLN A 7 18.35 7.48 -16.56
CA GLN A 7 17.70 8.63 -15.91
C GLN A 7 16.40 8.28 -15.21
N PHE A 8 15.88 7.07 -15.35
CA PHE A 8 14.63 6.67 -14.71
C PHE A 8 14.86 5.77 -13.51
N VAL A 9 14.35 6.18 -12.35
CA VAL A 9 14.27 5.37 -11.14
C VAL A 9 12.80 5.25 -10.77
N ASN A 10 12.28 4.04 -10.77
CA ASN A 10 10.92 3.81 -10.30
C ASN A 10 10.88 3.93 -8.77
N LEU A 11 10.02 4.83 -8.27
CA LEU A 11 9.85 5.11 -6.84
C LEU A 11 8.55 4.53 -6.28
N HIS A 12 7.73 3.89 -7.12
CA HIS A 12 6.45 3.28 -6.75
C HIS A 12 6.26 1.98 -7.54
N GLY A 13 6.53 0.86 -6.92
CA GLY A 13 6.41 -0.45 -7.54
C GLY A 13 5.93 -1.49 -6.55
N HIS A 14 5.20 -2.50 -7.07
CA HIS A 14 4.62 -3.56 -6.27
C HIS A 14 5.22 -4.91 -6.67
N SER A 15 5.61 -5.68 -5.66
CA SER A 15 6.06 -7.06 -5.84
C SER A 15 4.92 -8.04 -5.56
N CYS A 16 5.20 -9.33 -5.63
CA CYS A 16 4.23 -10.39 -5.29
C CYS A 16 3.71 -10.32 -3.84
N PHE A 17 4.29 -9.47 -2.97
CA PHE A 17 3.79 -9.22 -1.63
C PHE A 17 2.62 -8.24 -1.58
N SER A 18 2.30 -7.56 -2.68
CA SER A 18 1.05 -6.81 -2.89
C SER A 18 0.01 -7.74 -3.52
N LEU A 19 -0.77 -8.43 -2.68
CA LEU A 19 -1.75 -9.41 -3.14
C LEU A 19 -2.75 -8.80 -4.12
N PHE A 20 -2.99 -9.50 -5.25
CA PHE A 20 -3.89 -9.13 -6.36
C PHE A 20 -3.46 -7.94 -7.21
N ASP A 21 -2.30 -7.31 -6.92
CA ASP A 21 -1.86 -6.11 -7.59
C ASP A 21 -0.43 -6.24 -8.13
N GLY A 22 0.50 -6.78 -7.33
CA GLY A 22 1.89 -7.01 -7.71
C GLY A 22 2.16 -8.43 -8.22
N PHE A 23 3.20 -8.57 -9.02
CA PHE A 23 3.72 -9.86 -9.49
C PHE A 23 5.25 -9.87 -9.41
N GLY A 24 5.85 -11.05 -9.46
CA GLY A 24 7.31 -11.22 -9.41
C GLY A 24 7.90 -10.96 -8.02
N PHE A 25 9.01 -11.62 -7.74
CA PHE A 25 9.73 -11.40 -6.50
C PHE A 25 10.57 -10.12 -6.55
N PRO A 26 10.89 -9.50 -5.40
CA PRO A 26 11.72 -8.29 -5.33
C PRO A 26 13.01 -8.36 -6.14
N GLN A 27 13.70 -9.49 -6.12
CA GLN A 27 14.96 -9.69 -6.87
C GLN A 27 14.74 -9.62 -8.38
N GLU A 28 13.62 -10.13 -8.90
CA GLU A 28 13.30 -10.09 -10.34
C GLU A 28 13.08 -8.64 -10.79
N HIS A 29 12.40 -7.83 -9.98
CA HIS A 29 12.24 -6.40 -10.24
C HIS A 29 13.57 -5.65 -10.24
N MET A 30 14.47 -5.97 -9.30
CA MET A 30 15.79 -5.36 -9.20
C MET A 30 16.66 -5.73 -10.40
N ASP A 31 16.69 -7.00 -10.79
CA ASP A 31 17.44 -7.47 -11.95
C ASP A 31 16.92 -6.85 -13.25
N PHE A 32 15.59 -6.77 -13.41
CA PHE A 32 14.97 -6.12 -14.56
C PHE A 32 15.33 -4.63 -14.63
N ALA A 33 15.22 -3.91 -13.51
CA ALA A 33 15.57 -2.49 -13.45
C ALA A 33 17.06 -2.26 -13.79
N HIS A 34 17.96 -3.05 -13.19
CA HIS A 34 19.39 -2.98 -13.46
C HIS A 34 19.70 -3.32 -14.93
N GLY A 35 19.10 -4.39 -15.46
CA GLY A 35 19.28 -4.80 -16.87
C GLY A 35 18.81 -3.75 -17.88
N ASN A 36 17.90 -2.88 -17.47
CA ASN A 36 17.43 -1.73 -18.26
C ASN A 36 18.19 -0.42 -17.99
N GLY A 37 19.30 -0.48 -17.23
CA GLY A 37 20.19 0.66 -16.98
C GLY A 37 19.79 1.54 -15.80
N SER A 38 18.75 1.16 -15.02
CA SER A 38 18.42 1.85 -13.78
C SER A 38 19.45 1.53 -12.69
N LYS A 39 19.81 2.54 -11.89
CA LYS A 39 20.74 2.37 -10.76
C LYS A 39 20.04 2.18 -9.42
N ALA A 40 18.72 2.30 -9.40
CA ALA A 40 17.94 2.15 -8.18
C ALA A 40 16.50 1.75 -8.49
N LEU A 41 15.82 1.18 -7.51
CA LEU A 41 14.40 0.84 -7.55
C LEU A 41 13.80 0.92 -6.15
N ALA A 42 12.63 1.53 -6.01
CA ALA A 42 11.79 1.38 -4.83
C ALA A 42 10.76 0.27 -5.04
N LEU A 43 10.58 -0.57 -4.02
CA LEU A 43 9.40 -1.40 -3.87
C LEU A 43 8.60 -0.88 -2.68
N THR A 44 7.33 -0.69 -2.92
CA THR A 44 6.37 -0.02 -2.03
C THR A 44 5.09 -0.83 -1.99
N ASP A 45 5.20 -2.06 -1.51
CA ASP A 45 4.06 -2.98 -1.40
C ASP A 45 2.96 -2.41 -0.50
N HIS A 46 1.72 -2.78 -0.75
CA HIS A 46 0.54 -2.29 -0.04
C HIS A 46 0.58 -2.67 1.45
N GLY A 47 0.64 -1.65 2.31
CA GLY A 47 0.51 -1.77 3.77
C GLY A 47 1.57 -2.66 4.43
N SER A 48 2.58 -3.13 3.72
CA SER A 48 3.58 -4.05 4.25
C SER A 48 4.97 -3.83 3.66
N MET A 49 5.98 -4.35 4.33
CA MET A 49 7.36 -4.44 3.84
C MET A 49 7.87 -5.89 3.83
N ASN A 50 6.99 -6.84 3.56
CA ASN A 50 7.32 -8.27 3.59
C ASN A 50 8.41 -8.65 2.57
N GLY A 51 8.52 -7.92 1.47
CA GLY A 51 9.55 -8.10 0.44
C GLY A 51 10.92 -7.55 0.81
N LEU A 52 11.06 -6.79 1.90
CA LEU A 52 12.29 -6.06 2.22
C LEU A 52 13.50 -6.96 2.40
N SER A 53 13.35 -8.10 3.06
CA SER A 53 14.46 -9.05 3.28
C SER A 53 15.02 -9.58 1.96
N TYR A 54 14.16 -9.85 0.99
CA TYR A 54 14.55 -10.28 -0.36
C TYR A 54 15.30 -9.15 -1.09
N GLN A 55 14.80 -7.91 -1.02
CA GLN A 55 15.50 -6.75 -1.59
C GLN A 55 16.90 -6.58 -0.99
N LEU A 56 17.00 -6.64 0.34
CA LEU A 56 18.27 -6.41 1.05
C LEU A 56 19.29 -7.49 0.73
N LEU A 57 18.87 -8.75 0.75
CA LEU A 57 19.76 -9.88 0.45
C LEU A 57 20.24 -9.84 -1.01
N HIS A 58 19.33 -9.59 -1.94
CA HIS A 58 19.67 -9.50 -3.35
C HIS A 58 20.58 -8.29 -3.65
N ALA A 59 20.36 -7.14 -3.02
CA ALA A 59 21.25 -6.00 -3.15
C ALA A 59 22.67 -6.29 -2.68
N LYS A 60 22.84 -7.08 -1.59
CA LYS A 60 24.15 -7.54 -1.14
C LYS A 60 24.82 -8.46 -2.18
N GLN A 61 24.05 -9.35 -2.79
CA GLN A 61 24.53 -10.22 -3.86
C GLN A 61 24.95 -9.40 -5.08
N MET A 62 24.11 -8.49 -5.57
CA MET A 62 24.42 -7.61 -6.70
C MET A 62 25.71 -6.81 -6.44
N LYS A 63 25.88 -6.28 -5.23
CA LYS A 63 27.11 -5.59 -4.84
C LYS A 63 28.33 -6.49 -4.86
N ALA A 64 28.23 -7.73 -4.41
CA ALA A 64 29.31 -8.72 -4.47
C ALA A 64 29.70 -9.07 -5.91
N GLU A 65 28.75 -9.03 -6.83
CA GLU A 65 28.94 -9.20 -8.28
C GLU A 65 29.45 -7.92 -8.99
N GLY A 66 29.71 -6.84 -8.25
CA GLY A 66 30.21 -5.57 -8.81
C GLY A 66 29.13 -4.71 -9.48
N LYS A 67 27.85 -5.04 -9.30
CA LYS A 67 26.73 -4.27 -9.82
C LYS A 67 26.43 -3.10 -8.87
N ASP A 68 26.48 -1.87 -9.41
CA ASP A 68 26.10 -0.65 -8.64
C ASP A 68 24.60 -0.45 -8.73
N PHE A 69 23.87 -1.00 -7.73
CA PHE A 69 22.43 -0.88 -7.66
C PHE A 69 21.97 -0.58 -6.23
N LYS A 70 21.11 0.44 -6.08
CA LYS A 70 20.59 0.91 -4.79
C LYS A 70 19.13 0.47 -4.60
N PRO A 71 18.82 -0.43 -3.67
CA PRO A 71 17.46 -0.66 -3.24
C PRO A 71 16.97 0.58 -2.46
N ILE A 72 15.74 1.00 -2.73
CA ILE A 72 15.03 2.04 -1.97
C ILE A 72 13.90 1.33 -1.27
N PHE A 73 13.85 1.44 0.06
CA PHE A 73 12.86 0.78 0.89
C PHE A 73 11.68 1.71 1.16
N GLY A 74 10.47 1.21 0.99
CA GLY A 74 9.26 1.99 1.18
C GLY A 74 8.03 1.13 1.39
N VAL A 75 6.91 1.80 1.50
CA VAL A 75 5.58 1.20 1.63
C VAL A 75 4.55 2.11 0.96
N GLU A 76 3.55 1.54 0.32
CA GLU A 76 2.34 2.26 -0.01
C GLU A 76 1.33 2.08 1.12
N ALA A 77 1.12 3.14 1.89
CA ALA A 77 0.19 3.16 2.99
C ALA A 77 -1.17 3.72 2.56
N TYR A 78 -2.21 3.39 3.32
CA TYR A 78 -3.52 3.99 3.19
C TYR A 78 -3.65 5.16 4.15
N TYR A 79 -4.21 6.24 3.66
CA TYR A 79 -4.44 7.45 4.42
C TYR A 79 -5.93 7.77 4.49
N ILE A 80 -6.39 8.11 5.68
CA ILE A 80 -7.71 8.68 5.95
C ILE A 80 -7.56 9.94 6.80
N ASP A 81 -8.46 10.90 6.62
CA ASP A 81 -8.36 12.19 7.28
C ASP A 81 -8.58 12.10 8.80
N SER A 82 -9.52 11.24 9.23
CA SER A 82 -9.82 10.99 10.63
C SER A 82 -10.22 9.53 10.85
N LEU A 83 -9.52 8.85 11.76
CA LEU A 83 -9.84 7.47 12.11
C LEU A 83 -11.14 7.40 12.95
N ASP A 84 -11.39 8.40 13.78
CA ASP A 84 -12.57 8.44 14.64
C ASP A 84 -13.83 8.66 13.80
N GLU A 85 -13.85 9.64 12.89
CA GLU A 85 -14.94 9.86 11.95
C GLU A 85 -15.21 8.63 11.08
N TRP A 86 -14.15 7.93 10.65
CA TRP A 86 -14.29 6.70 9.87
C TRP A 86 -14.94 5.57 10.69
N LYS A 87 -14.56 5.41 11.97
CA LYS A 87 -15.15 4.45 12.89
C LYS A 87 -16.63 4.75 13.16
N GLU A 88 -16.96 6.00 13.44
CA GLU A 88 -18.34 6.47 13.64
C GLU A 88 -19.21 6.17 12.41
N LEU A 89 -18.73 6.52 11.23
CA LEU A 89 -19.46 6.25 9.97
C LEU A 89 -19.66 4.74 9.76
N LYS A 90 -18.64 3.93 10.03
CA LYS A 90 -18.73 2.47 9.93
C LYS A 90 -19.76 1.87 10.89
N GLU A 91 -19.82 2.38 12.11
CA GLU A 91 -20.81 1.97 13.11
C GLU A 91 -22.23 2.35 12.69
N GLN A 92 -22.41 3.58 12.21
CA GLN A 92 -23.70 4.08 11.72
C GLN A 92 -24.23 3.21 10.57
N ILE A 93 -23.41 2.92 9.58
CA ILE A 93 -23.76 2.03 8.45
C ILE A 93 -24.16 0.63 8.97
N SER A 94 -23.47 0.12 9.99
CA SER A 94 -23.80 -1.18 10.58
C SER A 94 -25.17 -1.18 11.26
N LEU A 95 -25.50 -0.10 11.98
CA LEU A 95 -26.78 0.09 12.63
C LEU A 95 -27.92 0.23 11.61
N ASP A 96 -27.72 1.03 10.56
CA ASP A 96 -28.72 1.24 9.52
C ASP A 96 -29.02 -0.05 8.74
N LYS A 97 -27.98 -0.87 8.49
CA LYS A 97 -28.18 -2.21 7.91
C LYS A 97 -28.97 -3.15 8.80
N LYS A 98 -28.82 -3.08 10.13
CA LYS A 98 -29.62 -3.88 11.08
C LYS A 98 -31.07 -3.42 11.06
N ARG A 99 -31.30 -2.11 11.10
CA ARG A 99 -32.65 -1.51 11.02
C ARG A 99 -33.37 -1.85 9.71
N ALA A 100 -32.67 -1.75 8.58
CA ALA A 100 -33.23 -2.09 7.26
C ALA A 100 -33.63 -3.56 7.14
N LYS A 101 -32.96 -4.48 7.84
CA LYS A 101 -33.34 -5.89 7.89
C LYS A 101 -34.58 -6.17 8.76
N GLU A 102 -34.90 -5.29 9.69
CA GLU A 102 -36.04 -5.38 10.57
C GLU A 102 -37.33 -4.79 9.95
N ILE A 103 -37.17 -3.92 8.92
CA ILE A 103 -38.29 -3.27 8.21
C ILE A 103 -38.49 -3.99 6.87
N ASP A 104 -39.31 -5.04 6.88
CA ASP A 104 -39.69 -5.80 5.67
C ASP A 104 -40.82 -5.06 4.91
N THR A 105 -40.49 -3.99 4.16
CA THR A 105 -41.42 -3.33 3.25
C THR A 105 -40.73 -2.94 1.92
N SER A 106 -41.31 -3.42 0.82
CA SER A 106 -40.76 -3.36 -0.53
C SER A 106 -40.52 -1.96 -1.12
N ASP A 107 -41.19 -0.93 -0.61
CA ASP A 107 -41.04 0.46 -1.11
C ASP A 107 -39.84 1.22 -0.50
N SER A 108 -39.33 0.77 0.65
CA SER A 108 -38.15 1.37 1.30
C SER A 108 -36.82 0.84 0.78
N ALA A 109 -36.82 -0.27 0.04
CA ALA A 109 -35.60 -0.96 -0.38
C ALA A 109 -34.73 -0.13 -1.35
N MET A 110 -35.35 0.60 -2.29
CA MET A 110 -34.60 1.38 -3.29
C MET A 110 -33.89 2.60 -2.69
N VAL A 111 -34.51 3.30 -1.74
CA VAL A 111 -33.89 4.47 -1.09
C VAL A 111 -32.75 4.04 -0.17
N VAL A 112 -32.93 2.92 0.54
CA VAL A 112 -31.89 2.34 1.41
C VAL A 112 -30.69 1.83 0.61
N GLU A 113 -30.89 1.31 -0.60
CA GLU A 113 -29.78 0.87 -1.46
C GLU A 113 -28.90 2.02 -1.97
N ASP A 114 -29.49 3.17 -2.31
CA ASP A 114 -28.74 4.34 -2.78
C ASP A 114 -27.99 5.04 -1.63
N GLU A 115 -28.57 5.17 -0.46
CA GLU A 115 -27.88 5.67 0.74
C GLU A 115 -26.72 4.74 1.13
N GLN A 116 -26.95 3.44 1.21
CA GLN A 116 -25.91 2.45 1.50
C GLN A 116 -24.78 2.43 0.46
N ARG A 117 -25.08 2.77 -0.80
CA ARG A 117 -24.09 2.87 -1.87
C ARG A 117 -23.21 4.11 -1.71
N ASN A 118 -23.76 5.23 -1.29
CA ASN A 118 -23.04 6.47 -0.99
C ASN A 118 -22.16 6.32 0.26
N ASP A 119 -22.65 5.68 1.30
CA ASP A 119 -21.91 5.39 2.52
C ASP A 119 -20.75 4.42 2.30
N LYS A 120 -20.95 3.36 1.52
CA LYS A 120 -19.85 2.48 1.09
C LYS A 120 -18.79 3.21 0.30
N ARG A 121 -19.18 4.18 -0.56
CA ARG A 121 -18.24 5.05 -1.27
C ARG A 121 -17.47 5.97 -0.33
N ALA A 122 -18.10 6.48 0.72
CA ALA A 122 -17.43 7.31 1.73
C ALA A 122 -16.38 6.51 2.51
N LEU A 123 -16.73 5.30 2.96
CA LEU A 123 -15.78 4.39 3.63
C LEU A 123 -14.63 3.93 2.71
N SER A 124 -14.87 3.84 1.40
CA SER A 124 -13.86 3.39 0.43
C SER A 124 -12.91 4.51 -0.03
N ARG A 125 -13.08 5.75 0.40
CA ARG A 125 -12.23 6.89 0.08
C ARG A 125 -10.89 6.86 0.84
N LYS A 126 -10.18 5.74 0.71
CA LYS A 126 -8.80 5.66 1.16
C LYS A 126 -7.91 6.31 0.11
N ARG A 127 -7.02 7.17 0.56
CA ARG A 127 -5.98 7.74 -0.31
C ARG A 127 -4.72 6.94 -0.13
N HIS A 128 -4.00 6.70 -1.21
CA HIS A 128 -2.71 6.04 -1.15
C HIS A 128 -1.61 7.07 -0.94
N ILE A 129 -0.65 6.74 -0.10
CA ILE A 129 0.54 7.54 0.13
C ILE A 129 1.77 6.64 0.07
N VAL A 130 2.71 7.02 -0.78
CA VAL A 130 4.01 6.32 -0.87
C VAL A 130 4.99 6.96 0.12
N LEU A 131 5.53 6.15 1.01
CA LEU A 131 6.53 6.54 1.98
C LEU A 131 7.84 5.83 1.66
N LEU A 132 8.92 6.59 1.49
CA LEU A 132 10.25 6.07 1.20
C LEU A 132 11.19 6.37 2.36
N ALA A 133 11.94 5.37 2.80
CA ALA A 133 12.93 5.54 3.86
C ALA A 133 14.18 6.25 3.32
N GLN A 134 14.48 7.44 3.84
CA GLN A 134 15.70 8.17 3.49
C GLN A 134 16.94 7.62 4.21
N ASN A 135 16.77 7.09 5.41
CA ASN A 135 17.84 6.56 6.25
C ASN A 135 17.27 5.49 7.21
N GLN A 136 18.15 4.93 8.05
CA GLN A 136 17.78 3.90 9.02
C GLN A 136 16.64 4.34 9.95
N LYS A 137 16.66 5.59 10.44
CA LYS A 137 15.58 6.09 11.32
C LYS A 137 14.24 6.20 10.58
N GLY A 138 14.27 6.60 9.31
CA GLY A 138 13.08 6.61 8.45
C GLY A 138 12.49 5.21 8.26
N LEU A 139 13.36 4.20 8.08
CA LEU A 139 12.93 2.81 7.98
C LEU A 139 12.29 2.30 9.28
N GLU A 140 12.88 2.61 10.43
CA GLU A 140 12.33 2.29 11.75
C GLU A 140 10.95 2.93 11.97
N ASN A 141 10.79 4.19 11.57
CA ASN A 141 9.51 4.89 11.66
C ASN A 141 8.43 4.24 10.77
N ILE A 142 8.79 3.78 9.56
CA ILE A 142 7.87 3.03 8.69
C ILE A 142 7.46 1.72 9.36
N TYR A 143 8.39 0.98 9.95
CA TYR A 143 8.07 -0.26 10.68
C TYR A 143 7.12 -0.01 11.85
N GLU A 144 7.37 1.04 12.64
CA GLU A 144 6.50 1.41 13.75
C GLU A 144 5.09 1.76 13.27
N MET A 145 5.00 2.53 12.19
CA MET A 145 3.73 2.90 11.57
C MET A 145 2.96 1.66 11.09
N ILE A 146 3.62 0.77 10.34
CA ILE A 146 3.00 -0.48 9.86
C ILE A 146 2.54 -1.33 11.04
N SER A 147 3.39 -1.51 12.06
CA SER A 147 3.06 -2.31 13.23
C SER A 147 1.85 -1.76 13.97
N LYS A 148 1.75 -0.44 14.12
CA LYS A 148 0.58 0.22 14.71
C LYS A 148 -0.69 0.03 13.87
N SER A 149 -0.59 0.15 12.54
CA SER A 149 -1.75 0.02 11.64
C SER A 149 -2.38 -1.37 11.67
N TYR A 150 -1.63 -2.41 12.01
CA TYR A 150 -2.15 -3.77 12.19
C TYR A 150 -2.61 -4.07 13.62
N GLY A 151 -2.47 -3.16 14.56
CA GLY A 151 -2.74 -3.36 15.98
C GLY A 151 -3.94 -2.57 16.51
N GLY A 152 -4.80 -3.25 17.30
CA GLY A 152 -5.78 -2.64 18.18
C GLY A 152 -6.68 -1.59 17.54
N ASP A 153 -6.65 -0.38 18.09
CA ASP A 153 -7.57 0.71 17.70
C ASP A 153 -7.28 1.34 16.33
N TYR A 154 -6.12 1.04 15.73
CA TYR A 154 -5.68 1.60 14.44
C TYR A 154 -6.00 0.71 13.25
N PHE A 155 -6.46 -0.52 13.48
CA PHE A 155 -6.87 -1.42 12.40
C PHE A 155 -8.25 -1.05 11.87
N TYR A 156 -8.38 -0.80 10.55
CA TYR A 156 -9.65 -0.43 9.90
C TYR A 156 -9.87 -1.15 8.56
#